data_cecde43f6facd4677298de846602d6a2
#
_entry.id   cecde43f6facd4677298de846602d6a2
#
_cell.length_a   1.000
_cell.length_b   1.000
_cell.length_c   1.000
_cell.angle_alpha   90.00
_cell.angle_beta   90.00
_cell.angle_gamma   90.00
#
_symmetry.space_group_name_H-M   'P 1'
#
loop_
_entity.id
_entity.type
_entity.pdbx_description
1 polymer ?
#
loop_
_entity_poly.entity_id
_entity_poly.type
_entity_poly.pdbx_seq_one_letter_code
_entity_poly.pdbx_strand_id
1 'polypeptide(L)'
;MTIVAHSHSFVIGVDTHAKSHTYAVIDAANGELLGCQLFPTTAKGMARAIAWAGRLSSGEATTLWSIECIATYGAKLARAVSDAGYEVVEAPRISTKSRRGIGKSDPIDAQAIATATRSLDDDQLRRPRADDGIRQALRVLVAAREQMAQEKTMNTNALTALLRVNDLGIDARKPLTLTQIGEISRWRSREEPIARVVARDEAIRLARQILAFQETLTTNQKRMIELIAQSPAAPLLEEPGVGAYTAAILITAWSHPGRVRSEAAFAALAGVSPIPASSGNTIRHRLNRGGDRRLNRALHVIAMSRMQHHDNTKTYVEKRLTEGRSKREIRRCLKRYLGRHFYR
;
A
#
# COMPACT_ATOMS: atom_id res chain seq x y z
N MET A 1 -28.34 11.70 -1.49
CA MET A 1 -27.03 11.42 -2.13
C MET A 1 -26.89 12.39 -3.28
N THR A 2 -25.79 13.12 -3.35
CA THR A 2 -25.56 14.11 -4.38
C THR A 2 -24.48 13.53 -5.30
N ILE A 3 -24.74 13.48 -6.60
CA ILE A 3 -23.75 13.04 -7.59
C ILE A 3 -22.83 14.21 -7.97
N VAL A 4 -21.62 13.90 -8.37
CA VAL A 4 -20.59 14.88 -8.78
C VAL A 4 -21.14 15.87 -9.82
N ALA A 5 -21.94 15.41 -10.77
CA ALA A 5 -22.60 16.26 -11.76
C ALA A 5 -23.49 17.39 -11.17
N HIS A 6 -23.90 17.29 -9.91
CA HIS A 6 -24.72 18.29 -9.24
C HIS A 6 -23.97 19.07 -8.15
N SER A 7 -22.84 18.58 -7.69
CA SER A 7 -22.03 19.21 -6.63
C SER A 7 -20.81 19.97 -7.16
N HIS A 8 -20.41 19.71 -8.41
CA HIS A 8 -19.26 20.33 -9.04
C HIS A 8 -19.64 20.94 -10.39
N SER A 9 -18.99 22.05 -10.75
CA SER A 9 -19.21 22.70 -12.04
C SER A 9 -18.45 22.03 -13.17
N PHE A 10 -17.22 21.59 -12.89
CA PHE A 10 -16.34 20.94 -13.87
C PHE A 10 -15.66 19.72 -13.31
N VAL A 11 -15.37 18.77 -14.19
CA VAL A 11 -14.54 17.60 -13.88
C VAL A 11 -13.35 17.53 -14.83
N ILE A 12 -12.16 17.43 -14.27
CA ILE A 12 -10.94 17.27 -15.05
C ILE A 12 -10.45 15.84 -14.88
N GLY A 13 -10.51 15.05 -15.95
CA GLY A 13 -9.95 13.72 -16.00
C GLY A 13 -8.49 13.77 -16.45
N VAL A 14 -7.62 13.04 -15.75
CA VAL A 14 -6.19 13.01 -16.07
C VAL A 14 -5.70 11.59 -16.23
N ASP A 15 -5.26 11.27 -17.44
CA ASP A 15 -4.52 10.06 -17.75
C ASP A 15 -3.02 10.32 -17.59
N THR A 16 -2.36 9.53 -16.72
CA THR A 16 -1.00 9.83 -16.26
C THR A 16 0.05 8.89 -16.82
N HIS A 17 1.09 9.44 -17.42
CA HIS A 17 2.25 8.75 -17.92
C HIS A 17 3.57 9.32 -17.37
N ALA A 18 4.69 8.62 -17.63
CA ALA A 18 5.98 9.00 -17.06
C ALA A 18 6.52 10.36 -17.56
N LYS A 19 6.30 10.69 -18.85
CA LYS A 19 6.85 11.90 -19.49
C LYS A 19 5.82 13.01 -19.65
N SER A 20 4.55 12.67 -19.77
CA SER A 20 3.46 13.61 -20.01
C SER A 20 2.18 13.10 -19.37
N HIS A 21 1.24 14.00 -19.09
CA HIS A 21 -0.11 13.68 -18.69
C HIS A 21 -1.07 14.29 -19.71
N THR A 22 -2.17 13.58 -19.97
CA THR A 22 -3.26 14.06 -20.81
C THR A 22 -4.43 14.47 -19.94
N TYR A 23 -4.96 15.65 -20.18
CA TYR A 23 -6.01 16.30 -19.40
C TYR A 23 -7.25 16.51 -20.27
N ALA A 24 -8.41 16.16 -19.77
CA ALA A 24 -9.71 16.44 -20.40
C ALA A 24 -10.57 17.21 -19.41
N VAL A 25 -11.05 18.38 -19.78
CA VAL A 25 -11.96 19.21 -18.99
C VAL A 25 -13.37 19.05 -19.56
N ILE A 26 -14.30 18.65 -18.69
CA ILE A 26 -15.71 18.53 -19.07
C ILE A 26 -16.58 19.41 -18.15
N ASP A 27 -17.67 19.91 -18.68
CA ASP A 27 -18.78 20.44 -17.88
C ASP A 27 -19.43 19.27 -17.10
N ALA A 28 -19.58 19.43 -15.79
CA ALA A 28 -20.07 18.35 -14.94
C ALA A 28 -21.57 18.08 -15.15
N ALA A 29 -22.38 19.11 -15.44
CA ALA A 29 -23.83 18.97 -15.57
C ALA A 29 -24.22 18.21 -16.85
N ASN A 30 -23.68 18.59 -18.00
CA ASN A 30 -24.04 18.03 -19.30
C ASN A 30 -23.03 17.02 -19.85
N GLY A 31 -21.76 17.05 -19.40
CA GLY A 31 -20.67 16.18 -19.87
C GLY A 31 -20.00 16.66 -21.15
N GLU A 32 -20.24 17.92 -21.57
CA GLU A 32 -19.60 18.53 -22.72
C GLU A 32 -18.09 18.61 -22.52
N LEU A 33 -17.32 18.19 -23.54
CA LEU A 33 -15.88 18.33 -23.55
C LEU A 33 -15.46 19.76 -23.91
N LEU A 34 -14.91 20.48 -22.96
CA LEU A 34 -14.46 21.86 -23.16
C LEU A 34 -13.04 21.94 -23.73
N GLY A 35 -12.24 20.93 -23.50
CA GLY A 35 -10.90 20.84 -24.06
C GLY A 35 -10.16 19.58 -23.62
N CYS A 36 -9.18 19.20 -24.45
CA CYS A 36 -8.28 18.10 -24.16
C CYS A 36 -6.87 18.48 -24.59
N GLN A 37 -5.88 18.38 -23.69
CA GLN A 37 -4.51 18.75 -23.98
C GLN A 37 -3.49 17.93 -23.20
N LEU A 38 -2.32 17.74 -23.81
CA LEU A 38 -1.17 17.04 -23.20
C LEU A 38 -0.17 18.06 -22.67
N PHE A 39 0.35 17.80 -21.45
CA PHE A 39 1.42 18.59 -20.84
C PHE A 39 2.52 17.70 -20.28
N PRO A 40 3.79 18.17 -20.28
CA PRO A 40 4.92 17.44 -19.67
C PRO A 40 4.77 17.32 -18.15
N THR A 41 5.34 16.25 -17.57
CA THR A 41 5.36 15.99 -16.12
C THR A 41 6.33 16.85 -15.31
N THR A 42 6.96 17.87 -15.94
CA THR A 42 7.80 18.85 -15.24
C THR A 42 6.95 19.81 -14.39
N ALA A 43 7.55 20.41 -13.36
CA ALA A 43 6.85 21.40 -12.52
C ALA A 43 6.23 22.53 -13.36
N LYS A 44 6.99 23.06 -14.34
CA LYS A 44 6.48 24.06 -15.29
C LYS A 44 5.35 23.53 -16.17
N GLY A 45 5.42 22.27 -16.60
CA GLY A 45 4.38 21.64 -17.40
C GLY A 45 3.08 21.45 -16.60
N MET A 46 3.16 20.98 -15.37
CA MET A 46 2.02 20.83 -14.47
C MET A 46 1.38 22.19 -14.13
N ALA A 47 2.19 23.23 -13.84
CA ALA A 47 1.68 24.58 -13.61
C ALA A 47 0.92 25.13 -14.83
N ARG A 48 1.43 24.92 -16.06
CA ARG A 48 0.72 25.29 -17.29
C ARG A 48 -0.58 24.52 -17.47
N ALA A 49 -0.59 23.23 -17.12
CA ALA A 49 -1.81 22.41 -17.18
C ALA A 49 -2.88 22.94 -16.24
N ILE A 50 -2.52 23.24 -14.98
CA ILE A 50 -3.44 23.82 -13.99
C ILE A 50 -3.97 25.17 -14.48
N ALA A 51 -3.11 26.06 -14.98
CA ALA A 51 -3.52 27.35 -15.52
C ALA A 51 -4.41 27.20 -16.76
N TRP A 52 -4.13 26.23 -17.65
CA TRP A 52 -4.95 25.94 -18.83
C TRP A 52 -6.34 25.44 -18.42
N ALA A 53 -6.40 24.49 -17.50
CA ALA A 53 -7.66 23.97 -16.97
C ALA A 53 -8.46 25.05 -16.24
N GLY A 54 -7.80 25.90 -15.44
CA GLY A 54 -8.42 27.03 -14.76
C GLY A 54 -9.05 28.04 -15.73
N ARG A 55 -8.46 28.28 -16.91
CA ARG A 55 -9.10 29.15 -17.94
C ARG A 55 -10.38 28.51 -18.49
N LEU A 56 -10.40 27.20 -18.71
CA LEU A 56 -11.59 26.49 -19.23
C LEU A 56 -12.70 26.35 -18.18
N SER A 57 -12.33 26.26 -16.89
CA SER A 57 -13.27 26.16 -15.77
C SER A 57 -13.54 27.52 -15.10
N SER A 58 -13.16 28.65 -15.73
CA SER A 58 -13.31 30.01 -15.18
C SER A 58 -12.73 30.17 -13.76
N GLY A 59 -11.77 29.34 -13.39
CA GLY A 59 -11.16 29.34 -12.05
C GLY A 59 -12.08 28.87 -10.91
N GLU A 60 -13.20 28.23 -11.21
CA GLU A 60 -14.16 27.81 -10.19
C GLU A 60 -13.56 26.81 -9.22
N ALA A 61 -13.67 27.11 -7.92
CA ALA A 61 -13.18 26.27 -6.83
C ALA A 61 -13.89 24.91 -6.76
N THR A 62 -15.12 24.82 -7.27
CA THR A 62 -15.92 23.59 -7.39
C THR A 62 -15.47 22.68 -8.55
N THR A 63 -14.27 22.91 -9.10
CA THR A 63 -13.67 22.04 -10.12
C THR A 63 -13.04 20.82 -9.47
N LEU A 64 -13.48 19.62 -9.86
CA LEU A 64 -12.97 18.34 -9.35
C LEU A 64 -11.90 17.78 -10.27
N TRP A 65 -10.75 17.42 -9.72
CA TRP A 65 -9.67 16.76 -10.45
C TRP A 65 -9.65 15.26 -10.18
N SER A 66 -9.91 14.47 -11.18
CA SER A 66 -9.88 13.00 -11.14
C SER A 66 -8.61 12.48 -11.81
N ILE A 67 -7.65 12.02 -11.01
CA ILE A 67 -6.30 11.68 -11.47
C ILE A 67 -6.08 10.17 -11.39
N GLU A 68 -5.67 9.55 -12.49
CA GLU A 68 -5.26 8.15 -12.52
C GLU A 68 -3.89 7.98 -11.85
N CYS A 69 -3.60 6.77 -11.33
CA CYS A 69 -2.30 6.44 -10.72
C CYS A 69 -1.79 7.48 -9.72
N ILE A 70 -2.68 8.05 -8.92
CA ILE A 70 -2.41 9.16 -7.98
C ILE A 70 -1.32 8.85 -6.95
N ALA A 71 -1.05 7.58 -6.69
CA ALA A 71 0.01 7.14 -5.77
C ALA A 71 1.38 6.95 -6.43
N THR A 72 1.47 7.10 -7.76
CA THR A 72 2.68 6.90 -8.56
C THR A 72 2.92 8.05 -9.54
N TYR A 73 2.58 7.91 -10.79
CA TYR A 73 2.80 8.93 -11.82
C TYR A 73 2.04 10.23 -11.56
N GLY A 74 0.82 10.16 -11.04
CA GLY A 74 -0.01 11.32 -10.71
C GLY A 74 0.32 12.00 -9.38
N ALA A 75 1.23 11.46 -8.55
CA ALA A 75 1.45 11.94 -7.18
C ALA A 75 1.94 13.41 -7.09
N LYS A 76 2.82 13.81 -7.99
CA LYS A 76 3.32 15.21 -8.05
C LYS A 76 2.23 16.18 -8.50
N LEU A 77 1.44 15.76 -9.49
CA LEU A 77 0.33 16.55 -10.00
C LEU A 77 -0.75 16.72 -8.91
N ALA A 78 -1.13 15.65 -8.23
CA ALA A 78 -2.14 15.68 -7.18
C ALA A 78 -1.79 16.71 -6.08
N ARG A 79 -0.52 16.77 -5.67
CA ARG A 79 -0.04 17.79 -4.73
C ARG A 79 -0.16 19.19 -5.32
N ALA A 80 0.37 19.41 -6.53
CA ALA A 80 0.33 20.72 -7.16
C ALA A 80 -1.11 21.24 -7.35
N VAL A 81 -2.06 20.36 -7.66
CA VAL A 81 -3.48 20.68 -7.79
C VAL A 81 -4.10 21.03 -6.44
N SER A 82 -3.81 20.23 -5.39
CA SER A 82 -4.27 20.51 -4.03
C SER A 82 -3.67 21.80 -3.48
N ASP A 83 -2.38 22.07 -3.73
CA ASP A 83 -1.71 23.33 -3.35
C ASP A 83 -2.32 24.56 -4.08
N ALA A 84 -2.88 24.34 -5.26
CA ALA A 84 -3.64 25.35 -6.00
C ALA A 84 -5.09 25.54 -5.52
N GLY A 85 -5.52 24.78 -4.49
CA GLY A 85 -6.83 24.91 -3.83
C GLY A 85 -7.96 24.08 -4.45
N TYR A 86 -7.67 23.19 -5.40
CA TYR A 86 -8.69 22.33 -6.01
C TYR A 86 -8.86 20.99 -5.27
N GLU A 87 -10.07 20.44 -5.33
CA GLU A 87 -10.34 19.09 -4.84
C GLU A 87 -9.77 18.03 -5.81
N VAL A 88 -9.12 17.01 -5.22
CA VAL A 88 -8.49 15.91 -5.96
C VAL A 88 -9.05 14.59 -5.53
N VAL A 89 -9.36 13.72 -6.50
CA VAL A 89 -9.80 12.35 -6.27
C VAL A 89 -9.03 11.35 -7.15
N GLU A 90 -8.95 10.11 -6.70
CA GLU A 90 -8.41 9.02 -7.51
C GLU A 90 -9.43 8.61 -8.58
N ALA A 91 -8.99 8.51 -9.82
CA ALA A 91 -9.82 8.08 -10.94
C ALA A 91 -10.52 6.73 -10.65
N PRO A 92 -11.81 6.60 -10.99
CA PRO A 92 -12.53 5.35 -10.86
C PRO A 92 -11.97 4.29 -11.83
N ARG A 93 -12.09 3.02 -11.46
CA ARG A 93 -11.74 1.93 -12.36
C ARG A 93 -12.78 1.83 -13.46
N ILE A 94 -12.37 2.12 -14.69
CA ILE A 94 -13.22 2.01 -15.85
C ILE A 94 -13.22 0.56 -16.33
N SER A 95 -14.41 -0.01 -16.55
CA SER A 95 -14.56 -1.38 -17.03
C SER A 95 -14.08 -1.49 -18.48
N THR A 96 -13.25 -2.50 -18.78
CA THR A 96 -12.83 -2.80 -20.16
C THR A 96 -14.01 -3.20 -21.07
N LYS A 97 -15.13 -3.64 -20.48
CA LYS A 97 -16.35 -3.97 -21.23
C LYS A 97 -17.04 -2.74 -21.83
N SER A 98 -16.98 -1.60 -21.14
CA SER A 98 -17.56 -0.33 -21.62
C SER A 98 -16.75 0.32 -22.76
N ARG A 99 -15.56 -0.21 -23.05
CA ARG A 99 -14.64 0.29 -24.09
C ARG A 99 -14.64 -0.57 -25.36
N ARG A 100 -15.49 -1.60 -25.45
CA ARG A 100 -15.58 -2.43 -26.68
C ARG A 100 -16.05 -1.56 -27.85
N GLY A 101 -15.23 -1.53 -28.92
CA GLY A 101 -15.52 -0.76 -30.14
C GLY A 101 -15.03 0.69 -30.12
N ILE A 102 -14.46 1.16 -29.00
CA ILE A 102 -13.83 2.49 -28.90
C ILE A 102 -12.32 2.30 -29.01
N GLY A 103 -11.66 3.10 -29.86
CA GLY A 103 -10.20 3.08 -29.98
C GLY A 103 -9.53 3.45 -28.65
N LYS A 104 -8.27 3.06 -28.48
CA LYS A 104 -7.46 3.44 -27.32
C LYS A 104 -6.54 4.61 -27.70
N SER A 105 -6.69 5.75 -26.99
CA SER A 105 -5.76 6.88 -27.04
C SER A 105 -5.85 7.65 -25.75
N ASP A 106 -4.75 8.32 -25.36
CA ASP A 106 -4.68 9.07 -24.11
C ASP A 106 -5.78 10.14 -23.95
N PRO A 107 -6.20 10.89 -25.02
CA PRO A 107 -7.34 11.80 -24.94
C PRO A 107 -8.67 11.10 -24.61
N ILE A 108 -8.93 9.95 -25.21
CA ILE A 108 -10.14 9.14 -24.93
C ILE A 108 -10.12 8.64 -23.49
N ASP A 109 -8.95 8.23 -23.00
CA ASP A 109 -8.78 7.73 -21.62
C ASP A 109 -8.98 8.86 -20.60
N ALA A 110 -8.41 10.04 -20.82
CA ALA A 110 -8.62 11.21 -19.97
C ALA A 110 -10.10 11.66 -19.93
N GLN A 111 -10.77 11.73 -21.07
CA GLN A 111 -12.21 12.05 -21.14
C GLN A 111 -13.07 10.98 -20.46
N ALA A 112 -12.75 9.70 -20.64
CA ALA A 112 -13.45 8.60 -19.99
C ALA A 112 -13.32 8.65 -18.46
N ILE A 113 -12.15 9.06 -17.93
CA ILE A 113 -11.94 9.28 -16.50
C ILE A 113 -12.88 10.39 -15.99
N ALA A 114 -12.92 11.54 -16.67
CA ALA A 114 -13.78 12.65 -16.29
C ALA A 114 -15.26 12.24 -16.30
N THR A 115 -15.71 11.59 -17.39
CA THR A 115 -17.11 11.13 -17.55
C THR A 115 -17.50 10.09 -16.50
N ALA A 116 -16.62 9.12 -16.21
CA ALA A 116 -16.90 8.12 -15.18
C ALA A 116 -16.97 8.76 -13.78
N THR A 117 -16.15 9.77 -13.50
CA THR A 117 -16.13 10.48 -12.22
C THR A 117 -17.39 11.30 -12.00
N ARG A 118 -17.88 12.02 -13.02
CA ARG A 118 -19.09 12.86 -12.90
C ARG A 118 -20.35 12.07 -12.52
N SER A 119 -20.37 10.79 -12.82
CA SER A 119 -21.50 9.89 -12.56
C SER A 119 -21.49 9.27 -11.15
N LEU A 120 -20.44 9.52 -10.35
CA LEU A 120 -20.33 8.96 -9.00
C LEU A 120 -21.10 9.81 -7.98
N ASP A 121 -21.56 9.17 -6.91
CA ASP A 121 -21.98 9.87 -5.70
C ASP A 121 -20.74 10.40 -4.96
N ASP A 122 -20.88 11.54 -4.27
CA ASP A 122 -19.77 12.17 -3.52
C ASP A 122 -19.16 11.21 -2.48
N ASP A 123 -19.95 10.31 -1.91
CA ASP A 123 -19.49 9.31 -0.96
C ASP A 123 -18.73 8.13 -1.62
N GLN A 124 -18.77 8.00 -2.94
CA GLN A 124 -18.02 7.03 -3.71
C GLN A 124 -16.65 7.57 -4.17
N LEU A 125 -16.43 8.88 -4.07
CA LEU A 125 -15.17 9.51 -4.42
C LEU A 125 -14.02 8.97 -3.56
N ARG A 126 -12.93 8.62 -4.21
CA ARG A 126 -11.73 8.10 -3.54
C ARG A 126 -10.74 9.23 -3.32
N ARG A 127 -10.74 9.78 -2.11
CA ARG A 127 -9.75 10.80 -1.75
C ARG A 127 -8.35 10.20 -1.67
N PRO A 128 -7.33 10.91 -2.19
CA PRO A 128 -5.95 10.45 -2.12
C PRO A 128 -5.49 10.31 -0.65
N ARG A 129 -4.42 9.56 -0.45
CA ARG A 129 -3.76 9.55 0.85
C ARG A 129 -3.12 10.92 1.07
N ALA A 130 -3.21 11.44 2.30
CA ALA A 130 -2.40 12.58 2.68
C ALA A 130 -0.92 12.23 2.51
N ASP A 131 -0.21 13.04 1.75
CA ASP A 131 1.21 12.84 1.41
C ASP A 131 2.03 13.95 2.08
N ASP A 132 1.91 14.03 3.41
CA ASP A 132 2.47 15.05 4.26
C ASP A 132 3.33 14.44 5.38
N GLY A 133 4.36 15.16 5.77
CA GLY A 133 5.12 14.99 7.00
C GLY A 133 5.36 13.53 7.40
N ILE A 134 4.87 13.17 8.58
CA ILE A 134 5.11 11.85 9.21
C ILE A 134 4.54 10.70 8.36
N ARG A 135 3.35 10.87 7.76
CA ARG A 135 2.71 9.79 6.98
C ARG A 135 3.51 9.45 5.73
N GLN A 136 4.00 10.48 5.03
CA GLN A 136 4.87 10.29 3.86
C GLN A 136 6.19 9.61 4.27
N ALA A 137 6.80 10.07 5.35
CA ALA A 137 8.03 9.47 5.88
C ALA A 137 7.83 8.00 6.23
N LEU A 138 6.73 7.65 6.92
CA LEU A 138 6.39 6.26 7.23
C LEU A 138 6.16 5.42 5.97
N ARG A 139 5.55 5.95 4.91
CA ARG A 139 5.39 5.24 3.62
C ARG A 139 6.73 4.88 3.00
N VAL A 140 7.68 5.81 3.02
CA VAL A 140 9.05 5.57 2.51
C VAL A 140 9.72 4.50 3.34
N LEU A 141 9.67 4.59 4.68
CA LEU A 141 10.29 3.63 5.59
C LEU A 141 9.66 2.23 5.47
N VAL A 142 8.35 2.12 5.28
CA VAL A 142 7.66 0.84 5.04
C VAL A 142 8.14 0.20 3.74
N ALA A 143 8.22 0.96 2.65
CA ALA A 143 8.69 0.46 1.37
C ALA A 143 10.17 0.02 1.42
N ALA A 144 11.03 0.85 2.02
CA ALA A 144 12.44 0.53 2.22
C ALA A 144 12.63 -0.73 3.08
N ARG A 145 11.85 -0.87 4.17
CA ARG A 145 11.89 -2.06 5.02
C ARG A 145 11.52 -3.33 4.26
N GLU A 146 10.49 -3.29 3.44
CA GLU A 146 10.08 -4.46 2.64
C GLU A 146 11.18 -4.90 1.69
N GLN A 147 11.81 -3.94 0.99
CA GLN A 147 12.94 -4.22 0.10
C GLN A 147 14.10 -4.84 0.87
N MET A 148 14.59 -4.19 1.94
CA MET A 148 15.70 -4.68 2.75
C MET A 148 15.44 -6.07 3.34
N ALA A 149 14.21 -6.36 3.81
CA ALA A 149 13.84 -7.66 4.33
C ALA A 149 13.84 -8.74 3.25
N GLN A 150 13.41 -8.41 2.04
CA GLN A 150 13.45 -9.31 0.89
C GLN A 150 14.89 -9.62 0.48
N GLU A 151 15.74 -8.61 0.34
CA GLU A 151 17.16 -8.77 -0.01
C GLU A 151 17.92 -9.57 1.06
N LYS A 152 17.67 -9.29 2.34
CA LYS A 152 18.23 -10.10 3.43
C LYS A 152 17.83 -11.56 3.32
N THR A 153 16.57 -11.86 3.01
CA THR A 153 16.07 -13.23 2.83
C THR A 153 16.73 -13.89 1.63
N MET A 154 16.87 -13.20 0.50
CA MET A 154 17.54 -13.70 -0.70
C MET A 154 19.00 -14.05 -0.40
N ASN A 155 19.74 -13.15 0.28
CA ASN A 155 21.13 -13.39 0.64
C ASN A 155 21.28 -14.54 1.65
N THR A 156 20.34 -14.69 2.60
CA THR A 156 20.35 -15.81 3.55
C THR A 156 20.11 -17.14 2.83
N ASN A 157 19.19 -17.18 1.87
CA ASN A 157 18.95 -18.36 1.06
C ASN A 157 20.15 -18.72 0.19
N ALA A 158 20.78 -17.72 -0.44
CA ALA A 158 21.98 -17.90 -1.25
C ALA A 158 23.14 -18.45 -0.41
N LEU A 159 23.40 -17.85 0.77
CA LEU A 159 24.42 -18.33 1.70
C LEU A 159 24.15 -19.78 2.15
N THR A 160 22.89 -20.08 2.50
CA THR A 160 22.52 -21.44 2.92
C THR A 160 22.72 -22.45 1.80
N ALA A 161 22.36 -22.12 0.56
CA ALA A 161 22.57 -22.96 -0.62
C ALA A 161 24.05 -23.19 -0.89
N LEU A 162 24.87 -22.14 -0.82
CA LEU A 162 26.32 -22.19 -1.00
C LEU A 162 26.99 -23.14 0.00
N LEU A 163 26.62 -23.03 1.28
CA LEU A 163 27.17 -23.86 2.36
C LEU A 163 26.71 -25.31 2.31
N ARG A 164 25.56 -25.60 1.70
CA ARG A 164 25.10 -26.98 1.49
C ARG A 164 25.86 -27.73 0.41
N VAL A 165 26.33 -27.00 -0.59
CA VAL A 165 27.06 -27.57 -1.73
C VAL A 165 28.58 -27.64 -1.45
N ASN A 166 29.09 -26.67 -0.67
CA ASN A 166 30.52 -26.57 -0.36
C ASN A 166 30.75 -26.82 1.13
N ASP A 167 31.52 -27.85 1.46
CA ASP A 167 31.92 -28.13 2.84
C ASP A 167 32.93 -27.10 3.33
N LEU A 168 32.44 -26.03 3.95
CA LEU A 168 33.22 -24.96 4.58
C LEU A 168 33.22 -25.05 6.12
N GLY A 169 32.75 -26.18 6.69
CA GLY A 169 32.73 -26.41 8.13
C GLY A 169 31.51 -25.87 8.88
N ILE A 170 30.43 -25.49 8.16
CA ILE A 170 29.16 -25.04 8.75
C ILE A 170 28.04 -26.01 8.36
N ASP A 171 27.31 -26.52 9.34
CA ASP A 171 26.10 -27.32 9.08
C ASP A 171 24.92 -26.42 8.66
N ALA A 172 24.63 -26.40 7.38
CA ALA A 172 23.52 -25.62 6.79
C ALA A 172 22.24 -26.45 6.55
N ARG A 173 22.09 -27.65 7.15
CA ARG A 173 20.86 -28.46 7.10
C ARG A 173 19.73 -27.77 7.86
N LYS A 174 20.05 -27.02 8.92
CA LYS A 174 19.13 -26.16 9.68
C LYS A 174 19.28 -24.70 9.23
N PRO A 175 18.28 -23.82 9.51
CA PRO A 175 18.41 -22.39 9.28
C PRO A 175 19.64 -21.83 10.00
N LEU A 176 20.43 -21.01 9.29
CA LEU A 176 21.61 -20.35 9.85
C LEU A 176 21.21 -19.36 10.95
N THR A 177 21.89 -19.44 12.08
CA THR A 177 21.75 -18.45 13.16
C THR A 177 22.53 -17.18 12.86
N LEU A 178 22.15 -16.06 13.49
CA LEU A 178 22.91 -14.80 13.37
C LEU A 178 24.35 -14.94 13.90
N THR A 179 24.57 -15.81 14.89
CA THR A 179 25.92 -16.12 15.42
C THR A 179 26.77 -16.77 14.34
N GLN A 180 26.26 -17.80 13.66
CA GLN A 180 26.98 -18.47 12.56
C GLN A 180 27.25 -17.51 11.39
N ILE A 181 26.26 -16.66 11.03
CA ILE A 181 26.46 -15.63 10.00
C ILE A 181 27.56 -14.63 10.42
N GLY A 182 27.56 -14.22 11.70
CA GLY A 182 28.60 -13.36 12.26
C GLY A 182 29.98 -14.01 12.27
N GLU A 183 30.08 -15.32 12.48
CA GLU A 183 31.30 -16.10 12.37
C GLU A 183 31.81 -16.14 10.92
N ILE A 184 30.95 -16.48 9.97
CA ILE A 184 31.27 -16.51 8.53
C ILE A 184 31.76 -15.15 8.05
N SER A 185 31.16 -14.06 8.49
CA SER A 185 31.53 -12.69 8.08
C SER A 185 32.95 -12.30 8.48
N ARG A 186 33.54 -12.98 9.47
CA ARG A 186 34.89 -12.76 10.01
C ARG A 186 35.91 -13.75 9.47
N TRP A 187 35.51 -14.70 8.65
CA TRP A 187 36.48 -15.63 8.02
C TRP A 187 37.52 -14.86 7.24
N ARG A 188 38.66 -15.49 7.07
CA ARG A 188 39.79 -15.00 6.25
C ARG A 188 39.98 -15.94 5.08
N SER A 189 40.53 -15.43 4.01
CA SER A 189 41.02 -16.25 2.89
C SER A 189 42.10 -17.22 3.39
N ARG A 190 42.15 -18.42 2.82
CA ARG A 190 43.09 -19.50 3.17
C ARG A 190 43.67 -20.06 1.88
N GLU A 191 44.84 -20.71 1.97
CA GLU A 191 45.35 -21.54 0.88
C GLU A 191 44.51 -22.81 0.78
N GLU A 192 43.63 -22.84 -0.18
CA GLU A 192 42.68 -23.92 -0.47
C GLU A 192 42.57 -24.07 -2.01
N PRO A 193 42.04 -25.19 -2.52
CA PRO A 193 41.70 -25.30 -3.94
C PRO A 193 40.84 -24.13 -4.41
N ILE A 194 41.07 -23.64 -5.62
CA ILE A 194 40.44 -22.40 -6.14
C ILE A 194 38.90 -22.37 -5.94
N ALA A 195 38.21 -23.49 -6.13
CA ALA A 195 36.77 -23.55 -5.94
C ALA A 195 36.35 -23.27 -4.48
N ARG A 196 37.13 -23.72 -3.49
CA ARG A 196 36.87 -23.45 -2.07
C ARG A 196 37.20 -22.01 -1.69
N VAL A 197 38.26 -21.44 -2.25
CA VAL A 197 38.60 -20.01 -2.06
C VAL A 197 37.44 -19.15 -2.52
N VAL A 198 36.96 -19.34 -3.76
CA VAL A 198 35.83 -18.60 -4.31
C VAL A 198 34.55 -18.78 -3.49
N ALA A 199 34.24 -20.03 -3.08
CA ALA A 199 33.07 -20.31 -2.24
C ALA A 199 33.15 -19.62 -0.86
N ARG A 200 34.35 -19.59 -0.26
CA ARG A 200 34.60 -18.91 1.02
C ARG A 200 34.43 -17.41 0.91
N ASP A 201 35.03 -16.81 -0.12
CA ASP A 201 34.95 -15.36 -0.34
C ASP A 201 33.51 -14.91 -0.59
N GLU A 202 32.74 -15.69 -1.35
CA GLU A 202 31.32 -15.42 -1.59
C GLU A 202 30.48 -15.62 -0.32
N ALA A 203 30.79 -16.64 0.52
CA ALA A 203 30.13 -16.81 1.81
C ALA A 203 30.37 -15.60 2.74
N ILE A 204 31.61 -15.10 2.79
CA ILE A 204 31.97 -13.90 3.56
C ILE A 204 31.18 -12.67 3.06
N ARG A 205 31.12 -12.47 1.74
CA ARG A 205 30.39 -11.36 1.13
C ARG A 205 28.91 -11.38 1.51
N LEU A 206 28.26 -12.55 1.34
CA LEU A 206 26.84 -12.73 1.66
C LEU A 206 26.55 -12.53 3.15
N ALA A 207 27.41 -13.09 4.03
CA ALA A 207 27.27 -12.95 5.47
C ALA A 207 27.36 -11.47 5.91
N ARG A 208 28.33 -10.71 5.38
CA ARG A 208 28.46 -9.26 5.66
C ARG A 208 27.24 -8.48 5.20
N GLN A 209 26.71 -8.77 4.02
CA GLN A 209 25.48 -8.13 3.54
C GLN A 209 24.27 -8.44 4.42
N ILE A 210 24.10 -9.69 4.87
CA ILE A 210 23.00 -10.06 5.78
C ILE A 210 23.09 -9.27 7.08
N LEU A 211 24.29 -9.12 7.66
CA LEU A 211 24.49 -8.34 8.90
C LEU A 211 24.21 -6.84 8.68
N ALA A 212 24.67 -6.26 7.56
CA ALA A 212 24.39 -4.88 7.21
C ALA A 212 22.90 -4.62 7.06
N PHE A 213 22.16 -5.52 6.41
CA PHE A 213 20.69 -5.42 6.35
C PHE A 213 20.04 -5.57 7.71
N GLN A 214 20.55 -6.43 8.60
CA GLN A 214 20.02 -6.56 9.96
C GLN A 214 20.13 -5.25 10.74
N GLU A 215 21.27 -4.58 10.65
CA GLU A 215 21.51 -3.29 11.30
C GLU A 215 20.60 -2.19 10.72
N THR A 216 20.54 -2.11 9.39
CA THR A 216 19.69 -1.11 8.70
C THR A 216 18.20 -1.31 9.01
N LEU A 217 17.74 -2.57 9.10
CA LEU A 217 16.37 -2.90 9.50
C LEU A 217 16.08 -2.49 10.95
N THR A 218 17.06 -2.62 11.85
CA THR A 218 16.94 -2.17 13.24
C THR A 218 16.85 -0.64 13.32
N THR A 219 17.68 0.08 12.58
CA THR A 219 17.65 1.54 12.50
C THR A 219 16.33 2.04 11.88
N ASN A 220 15.87 1.39 10.80
CA ASN A 220 14.58 1.68 10.19
C ASN A 220 13.42 1.51 11.19
N GLN A 221 13.46 0.46 12.02
CA GLN A 221 12.44 0.24 13.05
C GLN A 221 12.44 1.33 14.13
N LYS A 222 13.62 1.73 14.62
CA LYS A 222 13.75 2.82 15.60
C LYS A 222 13.16 4.11 15.05
N ARG A 223 13.50 4.46 13.81
CA ARG A 223 12.97 5.66 13.15
C ARG A 223 11.45 5.62 12.95
N MET A 224 10.88 4.46 12.66
CA MET A 224 9.41 4.32 12.64
C MET A 224 8.80 4.58 14.01
N ILE A 225 9.38 4.05 15.10
CA ILE A 225 8.89 4.28 16.47
C ILE A 225 8.91 5.78 16.80
N GLU A 226 10.03 6.45 16.53
CA GLU A 226 10.18 7.89 16.78
C GLU A 226 9.13 8.73 16.04
N LEU A 227 8.89 8.44 14.76
CA LEU A 227 7.89 9.15 13.98
C LEU A 227 6.46 8.86 14.43
N ILE A 228 6.15 7.62 14.80
CA ILE A 228 4.83 7.24 15.29
C ILE A 228 4.56 7.92 16.65
N ALA A 229 5.55 7.93 17.54
CA ALA A 229 5.44 8.57 18.86
C ALA A 229 5.17 10.09 18.78
N GLN A 230 5.61 10.74 17.71
CA GLN A 230 5.35 12.16 17.44
C GLN A 230 3.99 12.41 16.76
N SER A 231 3.21 11.39 16.50
CA SER A 231 1.92 11.49 15.80
C SER A 231 0.74 11.24 16.73
N PRO A 232 -0.47 11.68 16.38
CA PRO A 232 -1.69 11.31 17.11
C PRO A 232 -1.94 9.80 17.21
N ALA A 233 -1.24 9.00 16.41
CA ALA A 233 -1.35 7.54 16.40
C ALA A 233 -0.35 6.84 17.35
N ALA A 234 0.35 7.59 18.22
CA ALA A 234 1.27 7.04 19.22
C ALA A 234 0.68 5.88 20.05
N PRO A 235 -0.62 5.91 20.47
CA PRO A 235 -1.23 4.81 21.22
C PRO A 235 -1.23 3.45 20.50
N LEU A 236 -1.06 3.43 19.17
CA LEU A 236 -0.94 2.15 18.43
C LEU A 236 0.27 1.32 18.86
N LEU A 237 1.33 1.95 19.38
CA LEU A 237 2.53 1.24 19.85
C LEU A 237 2.29 0.47 21.16
N GLU A 238 1.28 0.85 21.93
CA GLU A 238 0.87 0.22 23.19
C GLU A 238 -0.12 -0.92 22.97
N GLU A 239 -0.72 -0.99 21.77
CA GLU A 239 -1.71 -1.99 21.42
C GLU A 239 -1.10 -3.40 21.34
N PRO A 240 -1.69 -4.41 22.02
CA PRO A 240 -1.18 -5.77 22.01
C PRO A 240 -0.99 -6.32 20.60
N GLY A 241 0.21 -6.83 20.32
CA GLY A 241 0.57 -7.43 19.04
C GLY A 241 0.85 -6.44 17.91
N VAL A 242 0.82 -5.14 18.18
CA VAL A 242 1.16 -4.09 17.21
C VAL A 242 2.63 -3.69 17.40
N GLY A 243 3.45 -3.94 16.39
CA GLY A 243 4.82 -3.44 16.33
C GLY A 243 4.92 -2.22 15.39
N ALA A 244 6.04 -1.51 15.44
CA ALA A 244 6.26 -0.28 14.66
C ALA A 244 5.93 -0.43 13.15
N TYR A 245 6.32 -1.54 12.54
CA TYR A 245 6.04 -1.80 11.12
C TYR A 245 4.53 -1.97 10.83
N THR A 246 3.81 -2.70 11.68
CA THR A 246 2.36 -2.90 11.50
C THR A 246 1.60 -1.61 11.81
N ALA A 247 2.02 -0.83 12.82
CA ALA A 247 1.47 0.49 13.11
C ALA A 247 1.66 1.45 11.93
N ALA A 248 2.87 1.52 11.36
CA ALA A 248 3.14 2.35 10.18
C ALA A 248 2.25 1.99 8.98
N ILE A 249 1.97 0.69 8.76
CA ILE A 249 1.04 0.25 7.71
C ILE A 249 -0.40 0.70 8.02
N LEU A 250 -0.87 0.56 9.27
CA LEU A 250 -2.20 1.00 9.68
C LEU A 250 -2.36 2.51 9.46
N ILE A 251 -1.42 3.32 9.95
CA ILE A 251 -1.41 4.78 9.81
C ILE A 251 -1.46 5.19 8.34
N THR A 252 -0.58 4.61 7.52
CA THR A 252 -0.49 4.98 6.10
C THR A 252 -1.67 4.47 5.27
N ALA A 253 -2.33 3.38 5.67
CA ALA A 253 -3.53 2.86 5.02
C ALA A 253 -4.78 3.64 5.40
N TRP A 254 -4.94 4.02 6.67
CA TRP A 254 -6.05 4.84 7.15
C TRP A 254 -5.92 6.28 6.65
N SER A 255 -4.74 6.86 6.77
CA SER A 255 -4.29 8.17 6.32
C SER A 255 -4.89 9.35 7.10
N HIS A 256 -6.14 9.74 6.86
CA HIS A 256 -6.79 10.90 7.49
C HIS A 256 -8.31 10.70 7.60
N PRO A 257 -9.00 11.46 8.47
CA PRO A 257 -10.46 11.47 8.53
C PRO A 257 -11.07 11.78 7.16
N GLY A 258 -12.17 11.10 6.84
CA GLY A 258 -12.89 11.29 5.58
C GLY A 258 -12.35 10.48 4.38
N ARG A 259 -11.09 9.99 4.42
CA ARG A 259 -10.58 9.15 3.34
C ARG A 259 -11.27 7.79 3.25
N VAL A 260 -11.55 7.18 4.39
CA VAL A 260 -12.27 5.91 4.47
C VAL A 260 -13.59 6.16 5.19
N ARG A 261 -14.69 6.06 4.48
CA ARG A 261 -16.02 6.49 4.92
C ARG A 261 -16.63 5.71 6.09
N SER A 262 -16.18 4.49 6.37
CA SER A 262 -16.75 3.64 7.42
C SER A 262 -15.85 2.47 7.80
N GLU A 263 -16.10 1.86 8.97
CA GLU A 263 -15.47 0.60 9.38
C GLU A 263 -15.61 -0.51 8.33
N ALA A 264 -16.77 -0.58 7.67
CA ALA A 264 -17.03 -1.57 6.62
C ALA A 264 -16.15 -1.31 5.40
N ALA A 265 -15.97 -0.05 5.01
CA ALA A 265 -15.09 0.36 3.91
C ALA A 265 -13.61 0.08 4.25
N PHE A 266 -13.17 0.34 5.48
CA PHE A 266 -11.82 0.01 5.93
C PHE A 266 -11.56 -1.50 5.92
N ALA A 267 -12.51 -2.29 6.38
CA ALA A 267 -12.40 -3.75 6.34
C ALA A 267 -12.42 -4.30 4.91
N ALA A 268 -13.16 -3.68 3.99
CA ALA A 268 -13.12 -4.01 2.56
C ALA A 268 -11.76 -3.65 1.96
N LEU A 269 -11.22 -2.46 2.27
CA LEU A 269 -9.88 -2.03 1.89
C LEU A 269 -8.82 -3.01 2.40
N ALA A 270 -8.95 -3.49 3.63
CA ALA A 270 -8.04 -4.48 4.21
C ALA A 270 -8.24 -5.90 3.65
N GLY A 271 -9.26 -6.15 2.84
CA GLY A 271 -9.59 -7.48 2.35
C GLY A 271 -10.03 -8.45 3.47
N VAL A 272 -10.56 -7.93 4.58
CA VAL A 272 -11.03 -8.72 5.73
C VAL A 272 -12.56 -8.78 5.85
N SER A 273 -13.30 -8.12 4.96
CA SER A 273 -14.74 -8.32 4.79
C SER A 273 -14.99 -9.59 3.99
N PRO A 274 -15.77 -10.55 4.51
CA PRO A 274 -16.13 -11.73 3.76
C PRO A 274 -17.08 -11.37 2.62
N ILE A 275 -16.96 -12.05 1.49
CA ILE A 275 -17.84 -11.88 0.34
C ILE A 275 -18.94 -12.93 0.46
N PRO A 276 -20.24 -12.55 0.48
CA PRO A 276 -21.35 -13.50 0.45
C PRO A 276 -21.24 -14.42 -0.77
N ALA A 277 -21.43 -15.70 -0.55
CA ALA A 277 -21.43 -16.73 -1.59
C ALA A 277 -22.52 -17.77 -1.29
N SER A 278 -23.65 -17.29 -0.81
CA SER A 278 -24.80 -18.09 -0.42
C SER A 278 -25.64 -18.45 -1.63
N SER A 279 -26.24 -19.65 -1.61
CA SER A 279 -27.24 -20.08 -2.58
C SER A 279 -28.29 -20.94 -1.88
N GLY A 280 -29.58 -20.65 -2.14
CA GLY A 280 -30.69 -21.31 -1.46
C GLY A 280 -30.56 -21.21 0.08
N ASN A 281 -30.74 -22.33 0.77
CA ASN A 281 -30.71 -22.40 2.22
C ASN A 281 -29.28 -22.44 2.82
N THR A 282 -28.25 -22.34 2.00
CA THR A 282 -26.86 -22.43 2.47
C THR A 282 -26.22 -21.05 2.58
N ILE A 283 -25.92 -20.60 3.80
CA ILE A 283 -25.20 -19.35 4.04
C ILE A 283 -23.70 -19.64 4.01
N ARG A 284 -23.02 -19.15 2.99
CA ARG A 284 -21.57 -19.27 2.84
C ARG A 284 -20.91 -17.93 2.58
N HIS A 285 -19.66 -17.84 2.97
CA HIS A 285 -18.81 -16.68 2.68
C HIS A 285 -17.49 -17.12 2.09
N ARG A 286 -17.06 -16.46 1.04
CA ARG A 286 -15.73 -16.66 0.45
C ARG A 286 -14.76 -15.57 0.85
N LEU A 287 -13.48 -15.86 0.73
CA LEU A 287 -12.40 -14.93 1.01
C LEU A 287 -12.43 -13.76 0.03
N ASN A 288 -12.37 -12.55 0.55
CA ASN A 288 -12.07 -11.38 -0.26
C ASN A 288 -10.57 -11.37 -0.61
N ARG A 289 -10.24 -11.52 -1.90
CA ARG A 289 -8.86 -11.48 -2.40
C ARG A 289 -8.46 -10.10 -2.90
N GLY A 290 -9.39 -9.15 -2.93
CA GLY A 290 -9.15 -7.74 -3.23
C GLY A 290 -8.63 -6.97 -2.01
N GLY A 291 -8.33 -5.70 -2.21
CA GLY A 291 -7.89 -4.81 -1.15
C GLY A 291 -6.36 -4.67 -1.01
N ASP A 292 -5.95 -3.91 -0.01
CA ASP A 292 -4.55 -3.62 0.29
C ASP A 292 -3.88 -4.84 0.95
N ARG A 293 -2.97 -5.49 0.22
CA ARG A 293 -2.27 -6.69 0.70
C ARG A 293 -1.34 -6.42 1.88
N ARG A 294 -0.77 -5.22 1.98
CA ARG A 294 0.08 -4.81 3.10
C ARG A 294 -0.75 -4.71 4.37
N LEU A 295 -1.87 -4.00 4.30
CA LEU A 295 -2.82 -3.88 5.40
C LEU A 295 -3.36 -5.24 5.83
N ASN A 296 -3.74 -6.11 4.88
CA ASN A 296 -4.18 -7.47 5.17
C ASN A 296 -3.14 -8.29 5.92
N ARG A 297 -1.85 -8.17 5.51
CA ARG A 297 -0.72 -8.84 6.16
C ARG A 297 -0.46 -8.26 7.56
N ALA A 298 -0.54 -6.94 7.74
CA ALA A 298 -0.39 -6.32 9.05
C ALA A 298 -1.44 -6.84 10.04
N LEU A 299 -2.72 -6.83 9.67
CA LEU A 299 -3.80 -7.39 10.49
C LEU A 299 -3.62 -8.90 10.76
N HIS A 300 -3.03 -9.64 9.82
CA HIS A 300 -2.73 -11.05 10.02
C HIS A 300 -1.63 -11.26 11.08
N VAL A 301 -0.55 -10.49 11.01
CA VAL A 301 0.56 -10.56 11.98
C VAL A 301 0.06 -10.18 13.37
N ILE A 302 -0.72 -9.11 13.49
CA ILE A 302 -1.32 -8.68 14.77
C ILE A 302 -2.24 -9.77 15.32
N ALA A 303 -3.11 -10.36 14.49
CA ALA A 303 -3.99 -11.45 14.91
C ALA A 303 -3.19 -12.66 15.42
N MET A 304 -2.13 -13.05 14.71
CA MET A 304 -1.27 -14.18 15.11
C MET A 304 -0.57 -13.90 16.45
N SER A 305 0.00 -12.70 16.62
CA SER A 305 0.64 -12.30 17.86
C SER A 305 -0.35 -12.30 19.04
N ARG A 306 -1.56 -11.73 18.85
CA ARG A 306 -2.61 -11.74 19.89
C ARG A 306 -3.09 -13.15 20.24
N MET A 307 -3.18 -14.04 19.27
CA MET A 307 -3.55 -15.46 19.53
C MET A 307 -2.50 -16.18 20.37
N GLN A 308 -1.24 -15.74 20.33
CA GLN A 308 -0.12 -16.35 21.08
C GLN A 308 0.09 -15.70 22.45
N HIS A 309 -0.12 -14.39 22.57
CA HIS A 309 0.38 -13.61 23.71
C HIS A 309 -0.68 -12.78 24.44
N HIS A 310 -1.90 -12.61 23.89
CA HIS A 310 -2.94 -11.76 24.49
C HIS A 310 -4.05 -12.64 25.09
N ASP A 311 -4.24 -12.60 26.41
CA ASP A 311 -5.07 -13.55 27.14
C ASP A 311 -6.56 -13.51 26.73
N ASN A 312 -7.14 -12.32 26.58
CA ASN A 312 -8.53 -12.20 26.11
C ASN A 312 -8.71 -12.81 24.71
N THR A 313 -7.69 -12.76 23.86
CA THR A 313 -7.74 -13.39 22.53
C THR A 313 -7.60 -14.89 22.63
N LYS A 314 -6.77 -15.41 23.53
CA LYS A 314 -6.64 -16.87 23.78
C LYS A 314 -7.97 -17.45 24.25
N THR A 315 -8.61 -16.82 25.26
CA THR A 315 -9.92 -17.22 25.75
C THR A 315 -10.98 -17.23 24.64
N TYR A 316 -11.00 -16.19 23.78
CA TYR A 316 -11.86 -16.19 22.60
C TYR A 316 -11.57 -17.34 21.65
N VAL A 317 -10.29 -17.64 21.38
CA VAL A 317 -9.88 -18.74 20.49
C VAL A 317 -10.33 -20.08 21.04
N GLU A 318 -10.12 -20.35 22.33
CA GLU A 318 -10.55 -21.58 23.02
C GLU A 318 -12.05 -21.76 22.92
N LYS A 319 -12.84 -20.73 23.26
CA LYS A 319 -14.29 -20.76 23.11
C LYS A 319 -14.73 -21.10 21.69
N ARG A 320 -14.11 -20.49 20.68
CA ARG A 320 -14.49 -20.74 19.27
C ARG A 320 -14.06 -22.13 18.79
N LEU A 321 -12.98 -22.69 19.35
CA LEU A 321 -12.56 -24.08 19.08
C LEU A 321 -13.57 -25.09 19.67
N THR A 322 -14.07 -24.86 20.89
CA THR A 322 -15.11 -25.71 21.49
C THR A 322 -16.44 -25.66 20.71
N GLU A 323 -16.73 -24.54 20.05
CA GLU A 323 -17.86 -24.38 19.11
C GLU A 323 -17.61 -25.07 17.74
N GLY A 324 -16.53 -25.82 17.57
CA GLY A 324 -16.18 -26.53 16.33
C GLY A 324 -15.61 -25.68 15.21
N ARG A 325 -15.18 -24.44 15.49
CA ARG A 325 -14.57 -23.56 14.47
C ARG A 325 -13.10 -23.90 14.27
N SER A 326 -12.67 -23.88 13.02
CA SER A 326 -11.26 -24.07 12.69
C SER A 326 -10.41 -22.83 13.05
N LYS A 327 -9.12 -23.02 13.38
CA LYS A 327 -8.16 -21.94 13.62
C LYS A 327 -8.10 -20.94 12.44
N ARG A 328 -8.37 -21.39 11.21
CA ARG A 328 -8.41 -20.53 10.01
C ARG A 328 -9.62 -19.59 10.01
N GLU A 329 -10.78 -20.08 10.40
CA GLU A 329 -12.01 -19.27 10.53
C GLU A 329 -11.88 -18.28 11.66
N ILE A 330 -11.41 -18.70 12.83
CA ILE A 330 -11.17 -17.85 14.00
C ILE A 330 -10.25 -16.67 13.62
N ARG A 331 -9.15 -16.94 12.92
CA ARG A 331 -8.23 -15.90 12.42
C ARG A 331 -8.91 -14.90 11.50
N ARG A 332 -9.82 -15.34 10.64
CA ARG A 332 -10.59 -14.45 9.76
C ARG A 332 -11.51 -13.52 10.56
N CYS A 333 -12.19 -14.06 11.57
CA CYS A 333 -13.01 -13.28 12.48
C CYS A 333 -12.18 -12.25 13.25
N LEU A 334 -11.06 -12.67 13.84
CA LEU A 334 -10.14 -11.77 14.55
C LEU A 334 -9.64 -10.63 13.67
N LYS A 335 -9.22 -10.92 12.43
CA LYS A 335 -8.81 -9.88 11.49
C LYS A 335 -9.94 -8.88 11.19
N ARG A 336 -11.19 -9.33 11.13
CA ARG A 336 -12.34 -8.45 10.94
C ARG A 336 -12.57 -7.56 12.16
N TYR A 337 -12.47 -8.12 13.38
CA TYR A 337 -12.55 -7.34 14.61
C TYR A 337 -11.44 -6.32 14.73
N LEU A 338 -10.20 -6.71 14.43
CA LEU A 338 -9.05 -5.79 14.41
C LEU A 338 -9.23 -4.67 13.37
N GLY A 339 -9.76 -4.99 12.17
CA GLY A 339 -10.05 -3.98 11.16
C GLY A 339 -11.09 -2.95 11.63
N ARG A 340 -12.07 -3.36 12.45
CA ARG A 340 -13.03 -2.44 13.08
C ARG A 340 -12.40 -1.62 14.20
N HIS A 341 -11.63 -2.27 15.04
CA HIS A 341 -10.94 -1.65 16.17
C HIS A 341 -9.99 -0.52 15.71
N PHE A 342 -9.13 -0.81 14.75
CA PHE A 342 -8.16 0.18 14.25
C PHE A 342 -8.74 1.24 13.29
N TYR A 343 -10.00 1.14 12.91
CA TYR A 343 -10.66 2.21 12.17
C TYR A 343 -11.09 3.36 13.09
N ARG A 344 -11.50 3.04 14.32
CA ARG A 344 -11.97 3.98 15.35
C ARG A 344 -10.83 4.78 15.95
#